data_d98a140b9c9968affb821c9cc87e2729
#
_entry.id   d98a140b9c9968affb821c9cc87e2729
#
_cell.length_a   1.000
_cell.length_b   1.000
_cell.length_c   1.000
_cell.angle_alpha   90.00
_cell.angle_beta   90.00
_cell.angle_gamma   90.00
#
_symmetry.space_group_name_H-M   'P 1'
#
loop_
_entity.id
_entity.type
_entity.pdbx_description
1 polymer ?
#
loop_
_entity_poly.entity_id
_entity_poly.type
_entity_poly.pdbx_seq_one_letter_code
_entity_poly.pdbx_strand_id
1 'polypeptide(L)'
;LFQQAWALLKPGGRMSYSTCTLNPLENEVLVEKMLNIFKNSKLAPIRSGILEKYCLPGLVTGSLSQEICETSICRFYPSTEHDTIGFFFVIFEKTTNKID
;
A
#
# COMPACT_ATOMS: atom_id res chain seq x y z
N LEU A 1 3.90 -10.67 -11.46
CA LEU A 1 2.63 -9.96 -11.73
C LEU A 1 2.72 -8.49 -11.45
N PHE A 2 3.21 -8.11 -10.27
CA PHE A 2 3.33 -6.69 -9.92
C PHE A 2 4.21 -5.95 -10.92
N GLN A 3 5.38 -6.51 -11.23
CA GLN A 3 6.34 -5.87 -12.12
C GLN A 3 5.77 -5.66 -13.51
N GLN A 4 5.00 -6.62 -14.01
CA GLN A 4 4.38 -6.53 -15.32
C GLN A 4 3.30 -5.44 -15.34
N ALA A 5 2.48 -5.41 -14.31
CA ALA A 5 1.44 -4.38 -14.20
C ALA A 5 2.07 -2.99 -14.09
N TRP A 6 3.14 -2.87 -13.32
CA TRP A 6 3.86 -1.61 -13.16
C TRP A 6 4.42 -1.10 -14.49
N ALA A 7 4.98 -2.01 -15.29
CA ALA A 7 5.56 -1.63 -16.57
C ALA A 7 4.52 -1.05 -17.54
N LEU A 8 3.28 -1.50 -17.43
CA LEU A 8 2.19 -1.02 -18.28
C LEU A 8 1.58 0.30 -17.79
N LEU A 9 1.90 0.70 -16.57
CA LEU A 9 1.31 1.89 -15.99
C LEU A 9 1.96 3.14 -16.56
N LYS A 10 1.12 4.11 -16.95
CA LYS A 10 1.62 5.38 -17.48
C LYS A 10 2.14 6.26 -16.35
N PRO A 11 3.12 7.14 -16.61
CA PRO A 11 3.53 8.14 -15.62
C PRO A 11 2.31 8.94 -15.16
N GLY A 12 2.21 9.16 -13.86
CA GLY A 12 1.05 9.81 -13.26
C GLY A 12 -0.08 8.86 -12.95
N GLY A 13 0.00 7.61 -13.40
CA GLY A 13 -1.04 6.61 -13.13
C GLY A 13 -0.94 6.03 -11.73
N ARG A 14 -1.99 5.31 -11.35
CA ARG A 14 -2.10 4.67 -10.04
C ARG A 14 -2.41 3.19 -10.19
N MET A 15 -1.92 2.40 -9.26
CA MET A 15 -2.16 0.96 -9.26
C MET A 15 -2.43 0.52 -7.83
N SER A 16 -3.55 -0.18 -7.62
CA SER A 16 -3.86 -0.71 -6.31
C SER A 16 -3.20 -2.07 -6.10
N TYR A 17 -2.86 -2.35 -4.87
CA TYR A 17 -2.36 -3.65 -4.45
C TYR A 17 -3.09 -4.06 -3.18
N SER A 18 -3.67 -5.23 -3.18
CA SER A 18 -4.44 -5.71 -2.04
C SER A 18 -4.21 -7.20 -1.84
N THR A 19 -4.34 -7.63 -0.59
CA THR A 19 -4.27 -9.06 -0.24
C THR A 19 -5.30 -9.36 0.84
N CYS A 20 -5.66 -10.63 0.96
CA CYS A 20 -6.52 -11.10 2.03
C CYS A 20 -5.71 -11.70 3.18
N THR A 21 -4.39 -11.58 3.15
CA THR A 21 -3.53 -12.10 4.21
C THR A 21 -3.14 -10.99 5.16
N LEU A 22 -2.86 -11.34 6.40
CA LEU A 22 -2.33 -10.40 7.39
C LEU A 22 -0.82 -10.55 7.54
N ASN A 23 -0.20 -11.41 6.77
CA ASN A 23 1.23 -11.67 6.84
C ASN A 23 2.04 -10.45 6.36
N PRO A 24 2.86 -9.82 7.22
CA PRO A 24 3.64 -8.65 6.80
C PRO A 24 4.57 -8.90 5.62
N LEU A 25 5.04 -10.13 5.43
CA LEU A 25 5.92 -10.46 4.32
C LEU A 25 5.24 -10.25 2.96
N GLU A 26 3.93 -10.44 2.88
CA GLU A 26 3.17 -10.24 1.65
C GLU A 26 2.52 -8.86 1.60
N ASN A 27 2.65 -8.08 2.64
CA ASN A 27 2.03 -6.76 2.76
C ASN A 27 3.10 -5.68 2.88
N GLU A 28 3.41 -5.23 4.10
CA GLU A 28 4.32 -4.10 4.28
C GLU A 28 5.72 -4.36 3.75
N VAL A 29 6.25 -5.56 3.96
CA VAL A 29 7.61 -5.88 3.47
C VAL A 29 7.65 -5.87 1.95
N LEU A 30 6.61 -6.40 1.31
CA LEU A 30 6.53 -6.37 -0.16
C LEU A 30 6.41 -4.94 -0.67
N VAL A 31 5.59 -4.12 -0.01
CA VAL A 31 5.44 -2.70 -0.40
C VAL A 31 6.77 -1.99 -0.32
N GLU A 32 7.50 -2.19 0.77
CA GLU A 32 8.83 -1.60 0.94
C GLU A 32 9.77 -2.03 -0.18
N LYS A 33 9.74 -3.31 -0.52
CA LYS A 33 10.58 -3.85 -1.59
C LYS A 33 10.26 -3.21 -2.92
N MET A 34 8.96 -3.06 -3.24
CA MET A 34 8.55 -2.47 -4.50
C MET A 34 8.93 -0.99 -4.58
N LEU A 35 8.79 -0.24 -3.48
CA LEU A 35 9.20 1.15 -3.44
C LEU A 35 10.70 1.31 -3.66
N ASN A 36 11.49 0.34 -3.19
CA ASN A 36 12.94 0.37 -3.39
C ASN A 36 13.35 -0.02 -4.80
N ILE A 37 12.64 -0.96 -5.41
CA ILE A 37 12.95 -1.40 -6.77
C ILE A 37 12.52 -0.36 -7.80
N PHE A 38 11.33 0.17 -7.65
CA PHE A 38 10.79 1.15 -8.60
C PHE A 38 10.95 2.55 -8.02
N LYS A 39 12.04 3.22 -8.39
CA LYS A 39 12.41 4.52 -7.80
C LYS A 39 11.41 5.62 -8.12
N ASN A 40 10.63 5.44 -9.18
CA ASN A 40 9.59 6.41 -9.55
C ASN A 40 8.23 6.05 -8.97
N SER A 41 8.21 5.33 -7.86
CA SER A 41 6.98 4.94 -7.19
C SER A 41 6.83 5.65 -5.85
N LYS A 42 5.59 5.86 -5.45
CA LYS A 42 5.25 6.34 -4.12
C LYS A 42 3.86 5.82 -3.78
N LEU A 43 3.50 5.89 -2.51
CA LEU A 43 2.15 5.49 -2.08
C LEU A 43 1.26 6.73 -2.00
N ALA A 44 0.03 6.60 -2.49
CA ALA A 44 -0.95 7.67 -2.37
C ALA A 44 -1.49 7.71 -0.93
N PRO A 45 -1.73 8.91 -0.37
CA PRO A 45 -2.29 9.03 0.97
C PRO A 45 -3.79 8.75 0.95
N ILE A 46 -4.17 7.52 1.29
CA ILE A 46 -5.56 7.07 1.18
C ILE A 46 -6.28 6.94 2.51
N ARG A 47 -5.54 6.95 3.66
CA ARG A 47 -6.19 6.81 4.97
C ARG A 47 -6.69 8.17 5.46
N SER A 48 -7.87 8.55 4.98
CA SER A 48 -8.52 9.79 5.42
C SER A 48 -10.03 9.58 5.42
N GLY A 49 -10.74 10.41 6.17
CA GLY A 49 -12.19 10.33 6.23
C GLY A 49 -12.67 8.98 6.74
N ILE A 50 -13.55 8.36 5.97
CA ILE A 50 -14.16 7.09 6.35
C ILE A 50 -13.12 5.96 6.49
N LEU A 51 -12.12 5.93 5.61
CA LEU A 51 -11.13 4.86 5.66
C LEU A 51 -10.28 4.94 6.92
N GLU A 52 -9.92 6.14 7.35
CA GLU A 52 -9.18 6.31 8.59
C GLU A 52 -9.96 5.77 9.79
N LYS A 53 -11.28 5.89 9.75
CA LYS A 53 -12.14 5.46 10.82
C LYS A 53 -12.26 3.93 10.93
N TYR A 54 -12.22 3.23 9.80
CA TYR A 54 -12.52 1.79 9.76
C TYR A 54 -11.33 0.89 9.50
N CYS A 55 -10.16 1.43 9.20
CA CYS A 55 -8.98 0.61 9.00
C CYS A 55 -7.85 1.04 9.93
N LEU A 56 -6.92 0.13 10.15
CA LEU A 56 -5.76 0.37 10.98
C LEU A 56 -4.55 0.72 10.10
N PRO A 57 -3.56 1.43 10.65
CA PRO A 57 -2.36 1.75 9.90
C PRO A 57 -1.53 0.50 9.62
N GLY A 58 -0.60 0.62 8.66
CA GLY A 58 0.33 -0.44 8.37
C GLY A 58 1.34 -0.65 9.50
N LEU A 59 1.98 -1.80 9.47
CA LEU A 59 3.01 -2.13 10.43
C LEU A 59 4.32 -1.48 10.00
N VAL A 60 5.00 -0.83 10.93
CA VAL A 60 6.29 -0.21 10.64
C VAL A 60 7.33 -1.31 10.46
N THR A 61 7.89 -1.40 9.26
CA THR A 61 8.92 -2.39 8.94
C THR A 61 10.02 -1.69 8.16
N GLY A 62 11.25 -2.10 8.40
CA GLY A 62 12.38 -1.63 7.61
C GLY A 62 12.40 -0.12 7.39
N SER A 63 12.34 0.28 6.13
CA SER A 63 12.41 1.69 5.75
C SER A 63 11.06 2.38 5.63
N LEU A 64 9.96 1.66 5.85
CA LEU A 64 8.65 2.31 5.84
C LEU A 64 8.52 3.22 7.06
N SER A 65 8.25 4.48 6.83
CA SER A 65 8.11 5.45 7.91
C SER A 65 6.77 5.29 8.60
N GLN A 66 6.70 5.75 9.84
CA GLN A 66 5.44 5.75 10.56
C GLN A 66 4.39 6.61 9.84
N GLU A 67 4.81 7.73 9.26
CA GLU A 67 3.90 8.58 8.50
C GLU A 67 3.27 7.85 7.33
N ILE A 68 4.07 7.12 6.55
CA ILE A 68 3.55 6.33 5.43
C ILE A 68 2.56 5.27 5.92
N CYS A 69 2.89 4.60 7.01
CA CYS A 69 2.01 3.59 7.57
C CYS A 69 0.68 4.17 8.02
N GLU A 70 0.70 5.38 8.56
CA GLU A 70 -0.51 6.03 9.07
C GLU A 70 -1.35 6.67 7.97
N THR A 71 -0.74 7.12 6.88
CA THR A 71 -1.46 7.86 5.85
C THR A 71 -1.79 7.05 4.62
N SER A 72 -1.02 6.02 4.31
CA SER A 72 -1.07 5.38 2.99
C SER A 72 -1.33 3.89 3.01
N ILE A 73 -1.43 3.26 4.16
CA ILE A 73 -1.65 1.82 4.25
C ILE A 73 -2.94 1.56 5.04
N CYS A 74 -3.79 0.72 4.48
CA CYS A 74 -5.03 0.32 5.13
C CYS A 74 -4.98 -1.17 5.47
N ARG A 75 -5.14 -1.49 6.75
CA ARG A 75 -5.27 -2.86 7.24
C ARG A 75 -6.64 -3.06 7.87
N PHE A 76 -7.35 -4.08 7.41
CA PHE A 76 -8.61 -4.50 8.00
C PHE A 76 -8.38 -5.85 8.66
N TYR A 77 -8.76 -5.96 9.92
CA TYR A 77 -8.59 -7.21 10.66
C TYR A 77 -9.93 -7.92 10.74
N PRO A 78 -9.92 -9.26 10.86
CA PRO A 78 -11.16 -10.01 11.01
C PRO A 78 -11.96 -9.47 12.20
N SER A 79 -13.26 -9.25 11.99
CA SER A 79 -14.12 -8.70 13.03
C SER A 79 -15.53 -9.25 12.87
N THR A 80 -16.08 -9.79 13.96
CA THR A 80 -17.47 -10.21 13.97
C THR A 80 -18.42 -9.01 14.07
N GLU A 81 -17.93 -7.91 14.65
CA GLU A 81 -18.73 -6.71 14.81
C GLU A 81 -19.03 -6.04 13.47
N HIS A 82 -18.03 -6.03 12.57
CA HIS A 82 -18.17 -5.40 11.26
C HIS A 82 -18.28 -6.42 10.13
N ASP A 83 -18.35 -7.70 10.47
CA ASP A 83 -18.47 -8.79 9.49
C ASP A 83 -17.41 -8.70 8.41
N THR A 84 -16.15 -8.49 8.82
CA THR A 84 -15.04 -8.34 7.89
C THR A 84 -14.05 -9.48 8.01
N ILE A 85 -13.40 -9.80 6.90
CA ILE A 85 -12.24 -10.68 6.87
C ILE A 85 -10.99 -9.80 6.81
N GLY A 86 -9.82 -10.39 7.08
CA GLY A 86 -8.57 -9.65 7.00
C GLY A 86 -8.31 -9.14 5.59
N PHE A 87 -7.80 -7.92 5.47
CA PHE A 87 -7.55 -7.29 4.18
C PHE A 87 -6.49 -6.23 4.29
N PHE A 88 -5.63 -6.15 3.28
CA PHE A 88 -4.56 -5.16 3.20
C PHE A 88 -4.69 -4.43 1.87
N PHE A 89 -4.53 -3.10 1.89
CA PHE A 89 -4.76 -2.30 0.70
C PHE A 89 -3.85 -1.08 0.66
N VAL A 90 -3.20 -0.86 -0.49
CA VAL A 90 -2.42 0.34 -0.77
C VAL A 90 -2.63 0.74 -2.22
N ILE A 91 -2.34 2.00 -2.54
CA ILE A 91 -2.33 2.48 -3.91
C ILE A 91 -0.93 3.02 -4.23
N PHE A 92 -0.30 2.40 -5.21
CA PHE A 92 0.98 2.88 -5.75
C PHE A 92 0.71 3.94 -6.80
N GLU A 93 1.53 4.98 -6.79
CA GLU A 93 1.44 6.05 -7.75
C GLU A 93 2.76 6.15 -8.50
N LYS A 94 2.69 6.21 -9.84
CA LYS A 94 3.88 6.34 -10.66
C LYS A 94 4.11 7.82 -10.90
N THR A 95 5.26 8.33 -10.44
CA THR A 95 5.54 9.76 -10.57
C THR A 95 5.72 10.13 -12.02
N THR A 96 5.45 11.39 -12.35
CA THR A 96 5.62 11.89 -13.71
C THR A 96 7.07 12.19 -14.04
N ASN A 97 7.89 12.38 -13.02
CA ASN A 97 9.32 12.64 -13.21
C ASN A 97 10.04 11.34 -13.50
N LYS A 98 10.89 11.37 -14.51
CA LYS A 98 11.74 10.22 -14.78
C LYS A 98 12.84 10.19 -13.74
N ILE A 99 13.05 9.00 -13.18
CA ILE A 99 14.17 8.75 -12.29
C ILE A 99 15.18 7.95 -13.09
N ASP A 100 16.25 8.58 -13.39
CA ASP A 100 17.30 7.95 -14.20
C ASP A 100 18.32 7.24 -13.32
#